data_cf27a907f16559cae9022dc7a3868300
#
_entry.id   cf27a907f16559cae9022dc7a3868300
#
_cell.length_a   1.000
_cell.length_b   1.000
_cell.length_c   1.000
_cell.angle_alpha   90.00
_cell.angle_beta   90.00
_cell.angle_gamma   90.00
#
_symmetry.space_group_name_H-M   'P 1'
#
loop_
_entity.id
_entity.type
_entity.pdbx_description
1 polymer ?
#
loop_
_entity_poly.entity_id
_entity_poly.type
_entity_poly.pdbx_seq_one_letter_code
_entity_poly.pdbx_strand_id
1 'polypeptide(L)'
;MDNSTGQGFDSYEHICVANHIDYTKWNNHQRHAANSPVFKVMGQFLGYPNLISRTHSFFENSLIYYNGRPDLLSVSGDTLINKGEQTVTWNGQAGGLEGLRQKGWSVVNLLVIRRESLNRNTKIKILAQGDNQVICTQYKVRPTREPSELLIELTNIVNNNNDIMRHIFEGTKKLGLIINKDEALQTTDFLIYGKIPIYRGNIKGLETKRWSRVTCVTNDQLPTLANTLSTISTTNALTIAHFSTSPSNAIVHYNFLGNFGRNLLNLHNPALRSAPSHNIKVPIF
;
A
#
# COMPACT_ATOMS: atom_id res chain seq x y z
N MET A 1 -0.60 -21.95 -4.13
CA MET A 1 0.33 -23.06 -3.84
C MET A 1 0.40 -23.90 -5.10
N ASP A 2 1.56 -23.96 -5.67
CA ASP A 2 1.76 -24.70 -6.92
C ASP A 2 2.23 -26.10 -6.54
N ASN A 3 1.37 -27.10 -6.71
CA ASN A 3 1.66 -28.50 -6.43
C ASN A 3 2.44 -29.15 -7.59
N SER A 4 3.50 -28.52 -8.09
CA SER A 4 4.43 -29.23 -8.96
C SER A 4 5.30 -30.16 -8.09
N THR A 5 4.73 -31.27 -7.69
CA THR A 5 5.49 -32.42 -7.21
C THR A 5 6.31 -32.94 -8.39
N GLY A 6 7.60 -32.66 -8.38
CA GLY A 6 8.52 -33.41 -9.23
C GLY A 6 8.36 -34.89 -8.89
N GLN A 7 8.12 -35.71 -9.89
CA GLN A 7 8.16 -37.16 -9.73
C GLN A 7 9.60 -37.58 -9.42
N GLY A 8 9.89 -37.75 -8.15
CA GLY A 8 11.14 -38.24 -7.62
C GLY A 8 10.94 -38.60 -6.16
N PHE A 9 11.63 -39.60 -5.68
CA PHE A 9 11.56 -40.11 -4.29
C PHE A 9 12.11 -39.08 -3.24
N ASP A 10 12.58 -37.92 -3.67
CA ASP A 10 13.08 -36.86 -2.78
C ASP A 10 11.95 -35.90 -2.45
N SER A 11 11.43 -35.96 -1.24
CA SER A 11 10.55 -34.95 -0.70
C SER A 11 11.37 -33.67 -0.44
N TYR A 12 11.02 -32.57 -1.10
CA TYR A 12 11.62 -31.26 -0.83
C TYR A 12 10.70 -30.45 0.08
N GLU A 13 11.29 -29.77 1.06
CA GLU A 13 10.62 -28.71 1.77
C GLU A 13 10.78 -27.38 1.02
N HIS A 14 9.78 -26.52 1.13
CA HIS A 14 9.80 -25.22 0.48
C HIS A 14 9.97 -24.13 1.51
N ILE A 15 11.04 -23.33 1.36
CA ILE A 15 11.25 -22.12 2.14
C ILE A 15 10.94 -20.92 1.26
N CYS A 16 10.17 -19.99 1.80
CA CYS A 16 9.88 -18.70 1.16
C CYS A 16 10.44 -17.58 2.03
N VAL A 17 11.28 -16.74 1.44
CA VAL A 17 11.75 -15.51 2.08
C VAL A 17 10.96 -14.34 1.53
N ALA A 18 10.22 -13.64 2.37
CA ALA A 18 9.51 -12.41 2.05
C ALA A 18 10.42 -11.21 2.32
N ASN A 19 10.79 -10.49 1.27
CA ASN A 19 11.57 -9.27 1.34
C ASN A 19 10.62 -8.09 1.18
N HIS A 20 10.39 -7.36 2.26
CA HIS A 20 9.62 -6.12 2.25
C HIS A 20 10.56 -4.98 1.91
N ILE A 21 10.16 -4.15 0.96
CA ILE A 21 10.86 -2.93 0.61
C ILE A 21 9.88 -1.77 0.51
N ASP A 22 10.34 -0.62 0.96
CA ASP A 22 9.68 0.65 0.83
C ASP A 22 10.63 1.67 0.20
N TYR A 23 10.10 2.70 -0.47
CA TYR A 23 10.91 3.70 -1.15
C TYR A 23 10.83 5.06 -0.47
N THR A 24 11.97 5.64 -0.17
CA THR A 24 12.04 7.00 0.36
C THR A 24 11.54 8.01 -0.67
N LYS A 25 10.57 8.83 -0.28
CA LYS A 25 10.02 9.90 -1.13
C LYS A 25 9.69 9.44 -2.55
N TRP A 26 9.00 8.29 -2.66
CA TRP A 26 8.66 7.61 -3.90
C TRP A 26 8.22 8.55 -5.03
N ASN A 27 7.25 9.44 -4.77
CA ASN A 27 6.70 10.34 -5.76
C ASN A 27 7.74 11.35 -6.26
N ASN A 28 8.59 11.85 -5.36
CA ASN A 28 9.56 12.89 -5.68
C ASN A 28 10.73 12.37 -6.52
N HIS A 29 11.00 11.07 -6.46
CA HIS A 29 12.08 10.43 -7.22
C HIS A 29 11.66 9.90 -8.59
N GLN A 30 10.37 9.91 -8.91
CA GLN A 30 9.91 9.52 -10.25
C GLN A 30 10.37 10.53 -11.30
N ARG A 31 10.77 10.03 -12.47
CA ARG A 31 11.25 10.87 -13.57
C ARG A 31 10.64 10.42 -14.89
N HIS A 32 10.38 11.40 -15.75
CA HIS A 32 9.84 11.16 -17.09
C HIS A 32 10.73 10.18 -17.89
N ALA A 33 12.03 10.43 -17.91
CA ALA A 33 12.99 9.61 -18.66
C ALA A 33 12.96 8.13 -18.27
N ALA A 34 12.80 7.82 -16.98
CA ALA A 34 12.73 6.46 -16.47
C ALA A 34 11.40 5.76 -16.82
N ASN A 35 10.29 6.49 -16.80
CA ASN A 35 8.94 5.93 -16.92
C ASN A 35 8.42 5.96 -18.37
N SER A 36 8.83 6.93 -19.18
CA SER A 36 8.30 7.18 -20.53
C SER A 36 8.31 5.96 -21.45
N PRO A 37 9.36 5.13 -21.52
CA PRO A 37 9.36 3.96 -22.41
C PRO A 37 8.22 2.99 -22.10
N VAL A 38 8.01 2.68 -20.83
CA VAL A 38 6.94 1.78 -20.37
C VAL A 38 5.58 2.42 -20.60
N PHE A 39 5.42 3.69 -20.29
CA PHE A 39 4.17 4.43 -20.46
C PHE A 39 3.76 4.55 -21.93
N LYS A 40 4.72 4.67 -22.84
CA LYS A 40 4.46 4.64 -24.30
C LYS A 40 3.93 3.27 -24.72
N VAL A 41 4.56 2.18 -24.28
CA VAL A 41 4.08 0.83 -24.57
C VAL A 41 2.67 0.60 -24.01
N MET A 42 2.43 1.02 -22.76
CA MET A 42 1.07 0.95 -22.18
C MET A 42 0.06 1.76 -23.01
N GLY A 43 0.44 2.94 -23.50
CA GLY A 43 -0.38 3.77 -24.37
C GLY A 43 -0.67 3.10 -25.71
N GLN A 44 0.28 2.34 -26.28
CA GLN A 44 0.07 1.57 -27.52
C GLN A 44 -1.05 0.55 -27.37
N PHE A 45 -1.11 -0.18 -26.25
CA PHE A 45 -2.22 -1.12 -25.99
C PHE A 45 -3.59 -0.43 -25.94
N LEU A 46 -3.63 0.85 -25.60
CA LEU A 46 -4.86 1.66 -25.57
C LEU A 46 -5.14 2.37 -26.92
N GLY A 47 -4.28 2.22 -27.91
CA GLY A 47 -4.39 2.95 -29.19
C GLY A 47 -3.91 4.42 -29.11
N TYR A 48 -3.36 4.86 -27.98
CA TYR A 48 -2.92 6.25 -27.75
C TYR A 48 -1.48 6.30 -27.20
N PRO A 49 -0.44 6.08 -28.01
CA PRO A 49 0.94 5.86 -27.55
C PRO A 49 1.51 6.97 -26.66
N ASN A 50 1.08 8.20 -26.87
CA ASN A 50 1.60 9.36 -26.14
C ASN A 50 0.71 9.82 -24.97
N LEU A 51 -0.48 9.27 -24.81
CA LEU A 51 -1.45 9.76 -23.82
C LEU A 51 -0.89 9.65 -22.39
N ILE A 52 -0.49 8.44 -22.00
CA ILE A 52 -0.01 8.17 -20.63
C ILE A 52 1.34 8.86 -20.39
N SER A 53 2.26 8.83 -21.35
CA SER A 53 3.58 9.43 -21.20
C SER A 53 3.54 10.96 -21.02
N ARG A 54 2.61 11.65 -21.67
CA ARG A 54 2.41 13.11 -21.53
C ARG A 54 2.00 13.56 -20.13
N THR A 55 1.48 12.67 -19.31
CA THR A 55 1.09 13.02 -17.95
C THR A 55 2.24 13.54 -17.08
N HIS A 56 3.50 13.20 -17.40
CA HIS A 56 4.66 13.79 -16.72
C HIS A 56 4.84 15.28 -17.03
N SER A 57 4.71 15.65 -18.30
CA SER A 57 4.82 17.07 -18.71
C SER A 57 3.74 17.94 -18.07
N PHE A 58 2.55 17.36 -17.83
CA PHE A 58 1.49 18.05 -17.12
C PHE A 58 1.92 18.54 -15.74
N PHE A 59 2.57 17.68 -14.95
CA PHE A 59 3.01 18.08 -13.61
C PHE A 59 4.29 18.90 -13.61
N GLU A 60 5.19 18.70 -14.57
CA GLU A 60 6.39 19.51 -14.73
C GLU A 60 6.05 20.99 -15.00
N ASN A 61 4.92 21.25 -15.66
CA ASN A 61 4.46 22.58 -16.02
C ASN A 61 3.30 23.10 -15.15
N SER A 62 2.91 22.39 -14.11
CA SER A 62 1.81 22.78 -13.24
C SER A 62 2.27 23.74 -12.14
N LEU A 63 1.46 24.74 -11.86
CA LEU A 63 1.63 25.59 -10.69
C LEU A 63 0.98 24.89 -9.49
N ILE A 64 1.75 24.70 -8.42
CA ILE A 64 1.30 24.02 -7.21
C ILE A 64 1.38 24.99 -6.05
N TYR A 65 0.29 25.15 -5.31
CA TYR A 65 0.22 26.09 -4.19
C TYR A 65 -0.69 25.59 -3.08
N TYR A 66 -0.42 26.09 -1.87
CA TYR A 66 -1.26 25.85 -0.71
C TYR A 66 -2.41 26.87 -0.63
N ASN A 67 -3.61 26.42 -0.91
CA ASN A 67 -4.80 27.26 -1.00
C ASN A 67 -5.18 27.95 0.33
N GLY A 68 -4.76 27.41 1.46
CA GLY A 68 -5.06 27.96 2.79
C GLY A 68 -4.30 29.25 3.14
N ARG A 69 -3.29 29.64 2.36
CA ARG A 69 -2.45 30.81 2.63
C ARG A 69 -2.15 31.64 1.38
N PRO A 70 -3.20 32.20 0.74
CA PRO A 70 -3.02 33.05 -0.44
C PRO A 70 -2.28 34.35 -0.13
N ASP A 71 -2.28 34.79 1.15
CA ASP A 71 -1.55 35.95 1.65
C ASP A 71 -0.03 35.83 1.47
N LEU A 72 0.51 34.61 1.46
CA LEU A 72 1.93 34.33 1.30
C LEU A 72 2.36 34.14 -0.17
N LEU A 73 1.45 34.33 -1.11
CA LEU A 73 1.70 34.18 -2.53
C LEU A 73 1.66 35.53 -3.27
N SER A 74 2.40 35.65 -4.35
CA SER A 74 2.21 36.67 -5.39
C SER A 74 2.31 36.02 -6.77
N VAL A 75 1.62 36.62 -7.73
CA VAL A 75 1.66 36.21 -9.14
C VAL A 75 2.62 37.16 -9.88
N SER A 76 3.55 36.58 -10.63
CA SER A 76 4.45 37.31 -11.50
C SER A 76 4.47 36.68 -12.88
N GLY A 77 3.76 37.26 -13.83
CA GLY A 77 3.51 36.63 -15.13
C GLY A 77 2.79 35.29 -14.95
N ASP A 78 3.37 34.21 -15.50
CA ASP A 78 2.86 32.85 -15.44
C ASP A 78 3.39 32.03 -14.25
N THR A 79 4.05 32.68 -13.28
CA THR A 79 4.65 31.98 -12.12
C THR A 79 4.08 32.48 -10.80
N LEU A 80 4.13 31.59 -9.80
CA LEU A 80 3.81 31.92 -8.41
C LEU A 80 5.11 32.13 -7.62
N ILE A 81 5.13 33.14 -6.78
CA ILE A 81 6.29 33.52 -5.94
C ILE A 81 5.88 33.47 -4.47
N ASN A 82 6.73 32.90 -3.63
CA ASN A 82 6.58 32.97 -2.18
C ASN A 82 6.96 34.37 -1.67
N LYS A 83 6.12 34.96 -0.82
CA LYS A 83 6.37 36.31 -0.24
C LYS A 83 7.22 36.28 1.04
N GLY A 84 7.51 35.13 1.60
CA GLY A 84 8.25 34.98 2.83
C GLY A 84 9.11 33.71 2.86
N GLU A 85 9.66 33.40 4.03
CA GLU A 85 10.51 32.23 4.23
C GLU A 85 9.77 30.90 4.10
N GLN A 86 8.45 30.90 4.31
CA GLN A 86 7.62 29.70 4.20
C GLN A 86 7.34 29.39 2.73
N THR A 87 7.74 28.21 2.30
CA THR A 87 7.45 27.72 0.94
C THR A 87 6.02 27.21 0.89
N VAL A 88 5.12 27.98 0.28
CA VAL A 88 3.70 27.63 0.09
C VAL A 88 3.34 27.42 -1.38
N THR A 89 4.29 27.62 -2.30
CA THR A 89 4.14 27.38 -3.72
C THR A 89 5.44 26.92 -4.36
N TRP A 90 5.32 26.17 -5.43
CA TRP A 90 6.40 25.84 -6.35
C TRP A 90 5.88 25.65 -7.78
N ASN A 91 6.73 25.93 -8.75
CA ASN A 91 6.41 25.88 -10.17
C ASN A 91 6.90 24.56 -10.75
N GLY A 92 5.96 23.67 -11.01
CA GLY A 92 6.22 22.35 -11.53
C GLY A 92 6.71 21.31 -10.51
N GLN A 93 6.52 20.05 -10.83
CA GLN A 93 6.99 18.91 -10.05
C GLN A 93 7.45 17.80 -10.98
N ALA A 94 8.75 17.54 -11.03
CA ALA A 94 9.32 16.49 -11.89
C ALA A 94 8.84 15.08 -11.54
N GLY A 95 8.54 14.79 -10.28
CA GLY A 95 8.04 13.49 -9.84
C GLY A 95 6.55 13.26 -10.13
N GLY A 96 5.71 14.26 -9.89
CA GLY A 96 4.27 14.18 -10.06
C GLY A 96 3.52 13.69 -8.83
N LEU A 97 2.20 13.52 -8.98
CA LEU A 97 1.29 13.10 -7.92
C LEU A 97 0.96 11.61 -8.03
N GLU A 98 1.03 10.90 -6.91
CA GLU A 98 0.87 9.45 -6.83
C GLU A 98 -0.48 8.98 -7.37
N GLY A 99 -1.57 9.63 -6.99
CA GLY A 99 -2.92 9.20 -7.31
C GLY A 99 -3.20 8.98 -8.80
N LEU A 100 -2.50 9.69 -9.69
CA LEU A 100 -2.67 9.55 -11.14
C LEU A 100 -1.75 8.51 -11.77
N ARG A 101 -0.61 8.19 -11.16
CA ARG A 101 0.44 7.41 -11.81
C ARG A 101 0.93 6.20 -11.05
N GLN A 102 0.51 6.02 -9.82
CA GLN A 102 0.96 4.94 -8.95
C GLN A 102 0.98 3.57 -9.65
N LYS A 103 -0.07 3.26 -10.39
CA LYS A 103 -0.17 1.97 -11.10
C LYS A 103 0.89 1.83 -12.19
N GLY A 104 1.10 2.88 -12.98
CA GLY A 104 2.14 2.90 -14.02
C GLY A 104 3.54 2.80 -13.44
N TRP A 105 3.83 3.54 -12.39
CA TRP A 105 5.10 3.47 -11.68
C TRP A 105 5.35 2.10 -11.05
N SER A 106 4.30 1.48 -10.50
CA SER A 106 4.38 0.10 -9.98
C SER A 106 4.73 -0.89 -11.08
N VAL A 107 4.20 -0.72 -12.29
CA VAL A 107 4.56 -1.57 -13.45
C VAL A 107 6.02 -1.38 -13.84
N VAL A 108 6.51 -0.13 -13.93
CA VAL A 108 7.93 0.14 -14.24
C VAL A 108 8.83 -0.55 -13.22
N ASN A 109 8.54 -0.38 -11.95
CA ASN A 109 9.33 -0.97 -10.88
C ASN A 109 9.28 -2.51 -10.89
N LEU A 110 8.10 -3.08 -11.11
CA LEU A 110 7.92 -4.53 -11.28
C LEU A 110 8.79 -5.10 -12.40
N LEU A 111 8.87 -4.39 -13.55
CA LEU A 111 9.71 -4.80 -14.68
C LEU A 111 11.20 -4.78 -14.33
N VAL A 112 11.66 -3.77 -13.58
CA VAL A 112 13.04 -3.69 -13.11
C VAL A 112 13.35 -4.82 -12.14
N ILE A 113 12.51 -5.03 -11.14
CA ILE A 113 12.68 -6.13 -10.17
C ILE A 113 12.72 -7.47 -10.90
N ARG A 114 11.82 -7.68 -11.83
CA ARG A 114 11.80 -8.93 -12.64
C ARG A 114 13.07 -9.08 -13.45
N ARG A 115 13.55 -8.04 -14.11
CA ARG A 115 14.80 -8.08 -14.88
C ARG A 115 15.99 -8.46 -14.01
N GLU A 116 16.15 -7.80 -12.87
CA GLU A 116 17.29 -8.04 -11.98
C GLU A 116 17.26 -9.43 -11.31
N SER A 117 16.08 -10.04 -11.27
CA SER A 117 15.88 -11.36 -10.67
C SER A 117 15.91 -12.53 -11.68
N LEU A 118 15.86 -12.28 -13.00
CA LEU A 118 15.74 -13.33 -14.02
C LEU A 118 16.91 -14.33 -14.05
N ASN A 119 18.12 -13.90 -13.74
CA ASN A 119 19.32 -14.71 -13.84
C ASN A 119 19.63 -15.53 -12.56
N ARG A 120 18.64 -15.73 -11.72
CA ARG A 120 18.78 -16.43 -10.45
C ARG A 120 17.96 -17.72 -10.48
N ASN A 121 18.53 -18.83 -10.06
CA ASN A 121 17.89 -20.15 -9.98
C ASN A 121 16.81 -20.22 -8.89
N THR A 122 15.94 -19.23 -8.83
CA THR A 122 14.98 -19.09 -7.75
C THR A 122 13.66 -18.58 -8.30
N LYS A 123 12.56 -19.21 -7.90
CA LYS A 123 11.22 -18.74 -8.24
C LYS A 123 10.89 -17.49 -7.43
N ILE A 124 10.51 -16.42 -8.11
CA ILE A 124 10.20 -15.13 -7.47
C ILE A 124 8.75 -14.79 -7.75
N LYS A 125 8.04 -14.39 -6.66
CA LYS A 125 6.70 -13.80 -6.73
C LYS A 125 6.78 -12.40 -6.14
N ILE A 126 6.16 -11.43 -6.82
CA ILE A 126 6.21 -10.02 -6.44
C ILE A 126 4.80 -9.52 -6.22
N LEU A 127 4.59 -8.85 -5.09
CA LEU A 127 3.40 -8.07 -4.80
C LEU A 127 3.83 -6.61 -4.75
N ALA A 128 3.25 -5.77 -5.60
CA ALA A 128 3.65 -4.36 -5.73
C ALA A 128 2.42 -3.45 -5.65
N GLN A 129 2.50 -2.44 -4.80
CA GLN A 129 1.50 -1.40 -4.68
C GLN A 129 2.17 -0.07 -4.33
N GLY A 130 2.41 0.76 -5.36
CA GLY A 130 3.12 2.03 -5.18
C GLY A 130 4.54 1.82 -4.68
N ASP A 131 4.87 2.48 -3.60
CA ASP A 131 6.15 2.40 -2.88
C ASP A 131 6.35 1.09 -2.13
N ASN A 132 5.28 0.47 -1.66
CA ASN A 132 5.33 -0.77 -0.91
C ASN A 132 5.43 -1.99 -1.83
N GLN A 133 6.44 -2.81 -1.62
CA GLN A 133 6.62 -4.03 -2.39
C GLN A 133 7.07 -5.19 -1.50
N VAL A 134 6.58 -6.38 -1.83
CA VAL A 134 7.00 -7.62 -1.20
C VAL A 134 7.49 -8.58 -2.28
N ILE A 135 8.75 -8.95 -2.17
CA ILE A 135 9.43 -9.85 -3.10
C ILE A 135 9.64 -11.19 -2.39
N CYS A 136 8.87 -12.18 -2.78
CA CYS A 136 8.94 -13.52 -2.22
C CYS A 136 9.85 -14.40 -3.08
N THR A 137 10.98 -14.84 -2.53
CA THR A 137 11.89 -15.79 -3.15
C THR A 137 11.61 -17.18 -2.59
N GLN A 138 11.44 -18.18 -3.47
CA GLN A 138 11.10 -19.55 -3.09
C GLN A 138 12.27 -20.48 -3.35
N TYR A 139 12.63 -21.26 -2.35
CA TYR A 139 13.73 -22.21 -2.38
C TYR A 139 13.22 -23.62 -2.08
N LYS A 140 13.87 -24.61 -2.67
CA LYS A 140 13.68 -26.02 -2.33
C LYS A 140 14.83 -26.47 -1.44
N VAL A 141 14.51 -27.08 -0.32
CA VAL A 141 15.49 -27.60 0.66
C VAL A 141 15.28 -29.09 0.78
N ARG A 142 16.39 -29.83 0.75
CA ARG A 142 16.34 -31.27 1.03
C ARG A 142 16.18 -31.50 2.53
N PRO A 143 15.23 -32.34 2.95
CA PRO A 143 15.17 -32.74 4.34
C PRO A 143 16.45 -33.47 4.72
N THR A 144 17.20 -32.92 5.65
CA THR A 144 18.38 -33.59 6.21
C THR A 144 18.19 -33.77 7.72
N ARG A 145 18.75 -34.86 8.26
CA ARG A 145 18.77 -35.09 9.70
C ARG A 145 20.01 -34.48 10.36
N GLU A 146 20.97 -34.08 9.55
CA GLU A 146 22.24 -33.51 10.03
C GLU A 146 22.10 -31.98 10.15
N PRO A 147 22.16 -31.41 11.37
CA PRO A 147 22.02 -29.95 11.58
C PRO A 147 23.08 -29.13 10.85
N SER A 148 24.26 -29.67 10.65
CA SER A 148 25.37 -29.01 9.96
C SER A 148 25.06 -28.81 8.45
N GLU A 149 24.50 -29.82 7.78
CA GLU A 149 24.11 -29.74 6.38
C GLU A 149 22.96 -28.75 6.19
N LEU A 150 21.97 -28.80 7.08
CA LEU A 150 20.85 -27.86 7.06
C LEU A 150 21.34 -26.42 7.19
N LEU A 151 22.28 -26.15 8.10
CA LEU A 151 22.86 -24.83 8.29
C LEU A 151 23.57 -24.32 7.03
N ILE A 152 24.29 -25.19 6.34
CA ILE A 152 24.95 -24.84 5.05
C ILE A 152 23.90 -24.48 3.99
N GLU A 153 22.86 -25.29 3.83
CA GLU A 153 21.78 -24.98 2.86
C GLU A 153 21.07 -23.66 3.18
N LEU A 154 20.73 -23.43 4.46
CA LEU A 154 20.09 -22.18 4.88
C LEU A 154 21.01 -20.97 4.65
N THR A 155 22.31 -21.11 4.91
CA THR A 155 23.29 -20.05 4.64
C THR A 155 23.36 -19.73 3.14
N ASN A 156 23.34 -20.73 2.29
CA ASN A 156 23.32 -20.55 0.83
C ASN A 156 22.05 -19.85 0.35
N ILE A 157 20.90 -20.17 0.96
CA ILE A 157 19.63 -19.49 0.68
C ILE A 157 19.71 -18.01 1.05
N VAL A 158 20.21 -17.70 2.24
CA VAL A 158 20.35 -16.30 2.70
C VAL A 158 21.30 -15.53 1.78
N ASN A 159 22.42 -16.10 1.42
CA ASN A 159 23.39 -15.47 0.51
C ASN A 159 22.77 -15.22 -0.88
N ASN A 160 22.08 -16.20 -1.45
CA ASN A 160 21.40 -16.05 -2.74
C ASN A 160 20.30 -14.98 -2.67
N ASN A 161 19.49 -14.97 -1.61
CA ASN A 161 18.47 -13.95 -1.39
C ASN A 161 19.08 -12.55 -1.29
N ASN A 162 20.15 -12.39 -0.53
CA ASN A 162 20.85 -11.11 -0.39
C ASN A 162 21.44 -10.63 -1.73
N ASP A 163 21.98 -11.54 -2.52
CA ASP A 163 22.47 -11.20 -3.86
C ASP A 163 21.35 -10.73 -4.80
N ILE A 164 20.19 -11.39 -4.77
CA ILE A 164 19.01 -10.96 -5.51
C ILE A 164 18.60 -9.55 -5.08
N MET A 165 18.48 -9.33 -3.79
CA MET A 165 18.10 -8.03 -3.25
C MET A 165 19.11 -6.94 -3.59
N ARG A 166 20.41 -7.22 -3.52
CA ARG A 166 21.46 -6.28 -3.92
C ARG A 166 21.32 -5.84 -5.38
N HIS A 167 21.08 -6.76 -6.31
CA HIS A 167 20.86 -6.43 -7.70
C HIS A 167 19.59 -5.60 -7.92
N ILE A 168 18.52 -5.92 -7.19
CA ILE A 168 17.28 -5.12 -7.23
C ILE A 168 17.54 -3.70 -6.71
N PHE A 169 18.29 -3.53 -5.62
CA PHE A 169 18.71 -2.22 -5.12
C PHE A 169 19.49 -1.41 -6.16
N GLU A 170 20.45 -2.05 -6.81
CA GLU A 170 21.24 -1.41 -7.86
C GLU A 170 20.41 -1.06 -9.09
N GLY A 171 19.50 -1.95 -9.50
CA GLY A 171 18.60 -1.73 -10.62
C GLY A 171 17.61 -0.58 -10.38
N THR A 172 17.00 -0.53 -9.22
CA THR A 172 16.05 0.55 -8.87
C THR A 172 16.78 1.89 -8.66
N LYS A 173 17.99 1.86 -8.12
CA LYS A 173 18.85 3.07 -8.00
C LYS A 173 19.16 3.69 -9.37
N LYS A 174 19.33 2.89 -10.43
CA LYS A 174 19.52 3.39 -11.79
C LYS A 174 18.31 4.18 -12.31
N LEU A 175 17.13 3.94 -11.78
CA LEU A 175 15.92 4.73 -12.04
C LEU A 175 15.82 5.99 -11.16
N GLY A 176 16.77 6.20 -10.25
CA GLY A 176 16.73 7.28 -9.25
C GLY A 176 15.86 6.96 -8.02
N LEU A 177 15.41 5.71 -7.88
CA LEU A 177 14.60 5.28 -6.74
C LEU A 177 15.52 4.86 -5.59
N ILE A 178 15.19 5.32 -4.38
CA ILE A 178 15.97 5.07 -3.18
C ILE A 178 15.14 4.19 -2.24
N ILE A 179 15.64 2.98 -1.98
CA ILE A 179 15.00 2.08 -1.02
C ILE A 179 15.35 2.52 0.41
N ASN A 180 14.35 2.60 1.25
CA ASN A 180 14.49 2.89 2.68
C ASN A 180 14.97 1.63 3.40
N LYS A 181 16.21 1.66 3.89
CA LYS A 181 16.80 0.52 4.59
C LYS A 181 16.18 0.27 5.95
N ASP A 182 15.68 1.31 6.61
CA ASP A 182 15.09 1.22 7.95
C ASP A 182 13.69 0.57 7.92
N GLU A 183 13.04 0.60 6.75
CA GLU A 183 11.74 -0.03 6.51
C GLU A 183 11.85 -1.34 5.70
N ALA A 184 13.07 -1.78 5.37
CA ALA A 184 13.31 -3.05 4.71
C ALA A 184 13.35 -4.19 5.73
N LEU A 185 12.55 -5.23 5.49
CA LEU A 185 12.45 -6.40 6.35
C LEU A 185 12.55 -7.68 5.54
N GLN A 186 13.37 -8.62 5.98
CA GLN A 186 13.45 -9.98 5.44
C GLN A 186 12.94 -10.98 6.49
N THR A 187 12.01 -11.83 6.10
CA THR A 187 11.40 -12.80 7.02
C THR A 187 10.86 -14.02 6.28
N THR A 188 10.78 -15.14 6.97
CA THR A 188 10.22 -16.39 6.44
C THR A 188 8.78 -16.66 6.89
N ASP A 189 8.32 -16.03 7.95
CA ASP A 189 7.04 -16.34 8.59
C ASP A 189 6.08 -15.16 8.67
N PHE A 190 6.51 -13.97 8.25
CA PHE A 190 5.71 -12.75 8.33
C PHE A 190 5.64 -12.03 6.98
N LEU A 191 4.45 -11.54 6.63
CA LEU A 191 4.21 -10.79 5.41
C LEU A 191 3.19 -9.67 5.69
N ILE A 192 3.51 -8.46 5.25
CA ILE A 192 2.54 -7.36 5.22
C ILE A 192 2.30 -6.94 3.77
N TYR A 193 1.05 -6.99 3.33
CA TYR A 193 0.66 -6.46 2.03
C TYR A 193 -0.69 -5.74 2.12
N GLY A 194 -0.75 -4.54 1.54
CA GLY A 194 -1.97 -3.72 1.61
C GLY A 194 -2.39 -3.38 3.05
N LYS A 195 -1.42 -3.26 3.96
CA LYS A 195 -1.62 -3.04 5.41
C LYS A 195 -2.30 -4.22 6.15
N ILE A 196 -2.32 -5.39 5.53
CA ILE A 196 -2.83 -6.61 6.15
C ILE A 196 -1.62 -7.48 6.54
N PRO A 197 -1.36 -7.68 7.85
CA PRO A 197 -0.30 -8.56 8.30
C PRO A 197 -0.74 -10.02 8.25
N ILE A 198 0.14 -10.87 7.76
CA ILE A 198 -0.01 -12.31 7.69
C ILE A 198 1.16 -12.93 8.45
N TYR A 199 0.88 -13.73 9.45
CA TYR A 199 1.88 -14.42 10.24
C TYR A 199 1.64 -15.92 10.20
N ARG A 200 2.63 -16.67 9.72
CA ARG A 200 2.57 -18.13 9.54
C ARG A 200 1.29 -18.58 8.81
N GLY A 201 0.96 -17.89 7.73
CA GLY A 201 -0.23 -18.17 6.92
C GLY A 201 -1.56 -17.65 7.48
N ASN A 202 -1.58 -17.13 8.71
CA ASN A 202 -2.79 -16.58 9.32
C ASN A 202 -2.86 -15.07 9.19
N ILE A 203 -3.98 -14.57 8.70
CA ILE A 203 -4.25 -13.14 8.66
C ILE A 203 -4.42 -12.63 10.10
N LYS A 204 -3.65 -11.60 10.45
CA LYS A 204 -3.77 -10.89 11.72
C LYS A 204 -4.52 -9.58 11.50
N GLY A 205 -5.69 -9.49 12.11
CA GLY A 205 -6.45 -8.24 12.11
C GLY A 205 -5.69 -7.15 12.88
N LEU A 206 -5.68 -5.94 12.33
CA LEU A 206 -5.26 -4.75 13.07
C LEU A 206 -6.49 -4.14 13.75
N GLU A 207 -7.16 -4.92 14.59
CA GLU A 207 -8.46 -4.61 15.19
C GLU A 207 -8.43 -3.25 15.87
N THR A 208 -7.52 -3.04 16.81
CA THR A 208 -7.38 -1.77 17.54
C THR A 208 -7.16 -0.57 16.61
N LYS A 209 -6.28 -0.71 15.62
CA LYS A 209 -6.02 0.34 14.63
C LYS A 209 -7.24 0.66 13.77
N ARG A 210 -8.01 -0.35 13.40
CA ARG A 210 -9.24 -0.18 12.61
C ARG A 210 -10.33 0.44 13.44
N TRP A 211 -10.41 0.01 14.69
CA TRP A 211 -11.36 0.48 15.68
C TRP A 211 -11.19 1.94 16.04
N SER A 212 -9.98 2.41 16.23
CA SER A 212 -9.72 3.82 16.51
C SER A 212 -10.22 4.77 15.41
N ARG A 213 -10.53 4.25 14.23
CA ARG A 213 -11.04 5.02 13.10
C ARG A 213 -12.55 4.96 12.92
N VAL A 214 -13.23 4.09 13.65
CA VAL A 214 -14.67 3.87 13.49
C VAL A 214 -15.50 5.08 13.89
N THR A 215 -15.03 5.88 14.83
CA THR A 215 -15.64 7.14 15.23
C THR A 215 -15.13 8.36 14.46
N CYS A 216 -14.16 8.16 13.56
CA CYS A 216 -13.73 9.24 12.67
C CYS A 216 -14.84 9.56 11.70
N VAL A 217 -15.25 10.80 11.68
CA VAL A 217 -16.18 11.34 10.72
C VAL A 217 -15.56 11.31 9.33
N THR A 218 -16.39 11.33 8.31
CA THR A 218 -16.06 11.21 6.89
C THR A 218 -14.81 11.96 6.47
N ASN A 219 -14.14 11.50 5.42
CA ASN A 219 -13.09 12.25 4.71
C ASN A 219 -13.65 13.47 3.94
N ASP A 220 -14.95 13.74 4.01
CA ASP A 220 -15.58 14.87 3.34
C ASP A 220 -15.23 16.17 4.03
N GLN A 221 -14.94 17.18 3.25
CA GLN A 221 -14.60 18.53 3.75
C GLN A 221 -15.77 19.19 4.50
N LEU A 222 -17.00 18.74 4.24
CA LEU A 222 -18.21 19.16 4.92
C LEU A 222 -18.90 17.93 5.53
N PRO A 223 -18.68 17.64 6.82
CA PRO A 223 -19.33 16.53 7.48
C PRO A 223 -20.81 16.84 7.71
N THR A 224 -21.67 16.30 6.85
CA THR A 224 -23.12 16.33 7.07
C THR A 224 -23.55 15.13 7.90
N LEU A 225 -24.70 15.21 8.56
CA LEU A 225 -25.27 14.08 9.29
C LEU A 225 -25.46 12.86 8.38
N ALA A 226 -25.94 13.07 7.15
CA ALA A 226 -26.14 12.01 6.17
C ALA A 226 -24.84 11.29 5.83
N ASN A 227 -23.77 12.05 5.54
CA ASN A 227 -22.46 11.49 5.22
C ASN A 227 -21.85 10.74 6.42
N THR A 228 -22.02 11.27 7.62
CA THR A 228 -21.55 10.61 8.85
C THR A 228 -22.27 9.29 9.08
N LEU A 229 -23.59 9.26 8.99
CA LEU A 229 -24.37 8.03 9.15
C LEU A 229 -24.10 7.02 8.04
N SER A 230 -23.93 7.49 6.80
CA SER A 230 -23.54 6.62 5.69
C SER A 230 -22.17 5.98 5.94
N THR A 231 -21.19 6.74 6.43
CA THR A 231 -19.86 6.22 6.77
C THR A 231 -19.95 5.18 7.89
N ILE A 232 -20.74 5.44 8.94
CA ILE A 232 -20.96 4.49 10.04
C ILE A 232 -21.56 3.18 9.52
N SER A 233 -22.62 3.26 8.71
CA SER A 233 -23.37 2.08 8.27
C SER A 233 -22.67 1.27 7.17
N THR A 234 -21.76 1.87 6.42
CA THR A 234 -21.02 1.21 5.33
C THR A 234 -19.59 0.89 5.73
N THR A 235 -18.69 1.86 5.62
CA THR A 235 -17.24 1.63 5.80
C THR A 235 -16.88 1.12 7.19
N ASN A 236 -17.50 1.68 8.24
CA ASN A 236 -17.17 1.31 9.61
C ASN A 236 -17.76 -0.05 9.97
N ALA A 237 -19.00 -0.34 9.57
CA ALA A 237 -19.62 -1.65 9.80
C ALA A 237 -18.87 -2.76 9.04
N LEU A 238 -18.46 -2.53 7.79
CA LEU A 238 -17.63 -3.46 7.05
C LEU A 238 -16.26 -3.67 7.70
N THR A 239 -15.66 -2.60 8.23
CA THR A 239 -14.38 -2.70 8.96
C THR A 239 -14.50 -3.62 10.17
N ILE A 240 -15.59 -3.51 10.93
CA ILE A 240 -15.88 -4.40 12.07
C ILE A 240 -16.01 -5.84 11.58
N ALA A 241 -16.82 -6.08 10.55
CA ALA A 241 -17.07 -7.42 10.04
C ALA A 241 -15.79 -8.13 9.56
N HIS A 242 -14.88 -7.38 8.91
CA HIS A 242 -13.69 -7.98 8.32
C HIS A 242 -12.47 -8.05 9.24
N PHE A 243 -12.37 -7.19 10.24
CA PHE A 243 -11.15 -7.06 11.06
C PHE A 243 -11.33 -7.40 12.53
N SER A 244 -12.53 -7.74 12.98
CA SER A 244 -12.73 -8.23 14.34
C SER A 244 -12.10 -9.62 14.52
N THR A 245 -11.41 -9.81 15.64
CA THR A 245 -10.70 -11.07 15.96
C THR A 245 -11.63 -12.14 16.48
N SER A 246 -12.81 -11.76 16.98
CA SER A 246 -13.82 -12.67 17.47
C SER A 246 -15.24 -12.17 17.20
N PRO A 247 -16.23 -13.06 17.10
CA PRO A 247 -17.63 -12.67 16.98
C PRO A 247 -18.10 -11.80 18.15
N SER A 248 -17.65 -12.07 19.36
CA SER A 248 -17.99 -11.27 20.55
C SER A 248 -17.52 -9.82 20.42
N ASN A 249 -16.29 -9.64 19.98
CA ASN A 249 -15.74 -8.30 19.71
C ASN A 249 -16.55 -7.60 18.62
N ALA A 250 -16.88 -8.30 17.54
CA ALA A 250 -17.69 -7.73 16.46
C ALA A 250 -19.05 -7.24 16.96
N ILE A 251 -19.72 -8.01 17.81
CA ILE A 251 -21.03 -7.63 18.38
C ILE A 251 -20.92 -6.41 19.29
N VAL A 252 -19.94 -6.38 20.19
CA VAL A 252 -19.71 -5.23 21.07
C VAL A 252 -19.49 -3.96 20.24
N HIS A 253 -18.68 -4.07 19.26
CA HIS A 253 -18.34 -2.97 18.39
C HIS A 253 -19.50 -2.51 17.49
N TYR A 254 -20.27 -3.42 16.97
CA TYR A 254 -21.48 -3.11 16.21
C TYR A 254 -22.50 -2.36 17.06
N ASN A 255 -22.71 -2.80 18.31
CA ASN A 255 -23.59 -2.13 19.27
C ASN A 255 -23.10 -0.73 19.63
N PHE A 256 -21.79 -0.56 19.81
CA PHE A 256 -21.19 0.75 20.03
C PHE A 256 -21.48 1.71 18.87
N LEU A 257 -21.27 1.26 17.62
CA LEU A 257 -21.56 2.06 16.42
C LEU A 257 -23.04 2.40 16.29
N GLY A 258 -23.92 1.45 16.55
CA GLY A 258 -25.38 1.67 16.53
C GLY A 258 -25.79 2.73 17.55
N ASN A 259 -25.23 2.68 18.77
CA ASN A 259 -25.45 3.71 19.79
C ASN A 259 -24.89 5.05 19.40
N PHE A 260 -23.69 5.09 18.83
CA PHE A 260 -23.08 6.33 18.34
C PHE A 260 -23.94 6.99 17.26
N GLY A 261 -24.39 6.22 16.25
CA GLY A 261 -25.28 6.72 15.20
C GLY A 261 -26.62 7.25 15.75
N ARG A 262 -27.23 6.55 16.71
CA ARG A 262 -28.46 7.02 17.38
C ARG A 262 -28.25 8.30 18.16
N ASN A 263 -27.15 8.44 18.86
CA ASN A 263 -26.83 9.67 19.59
C ASN A 263 -26.65 10.86 18.64
N LEU A 264 -26.02 10.65 17.51
CA LEU A 264 -25.91 11.67 16.45
C LEU A 264 -27.28 12.09 15.91
N LEU A 265 -28.15 11.13 15.60
CA LEU A 265 -29.52 11.41 15.17
C LEU A 265 -30.29 12.22 16.20
N ASN A 266 -30.20 11.84 17.48
CA ASN A 266 -30.87 12.54 18.57
C ASN A 266 -30.37 13.98 18.80
N LEU A 267 -29.08 14.23 18.55
CA LEU A 267 -28.53 15.57 18.64
C LEU A 267 -29.05 16.47 17.50
N HIS A 268 -29.19 15.92 16.29
CA HIS A 268 -29.66 16.69 15.13
C HIS A 268 -31.19 16.80 15.06
N ASN A 269 -31.93 15.81 15.55
CA ASN A 269 -33.39 15.82 15.57
C ASN A 269 -33.94 15.15 16.83
N PRO A 270 -34.15 15.91 17.91
CA PRO A 270 -34.67 15.39 19.17
C PRO A 270 -36.04 14.70 19.07
N ALA A 271 -36.85 15.03 18.08
CA ALA A 271 -38.16 14.41 17.87
C ALA A 271 -38.05 12.90 17.50
N LEU A 272 -36.91 12.46 16.97
CA LEU A 272 -36.66 11.06 16.68
C LEU A 272 -36.47 10.19 17.93
N ARG A 273 -36.31 10.76 19.12
CA ARG A 273 -36.16 10.00 20.36
C ARG A 273 -37.36 9.10 20.65
N SER A 274 -38.55 9.45 20.19
CA SER A 274 -39.77 8.68 20.33
C SER A 274 -40.02 7.69 19.21
N ALA A 275 -39.18 7.65 18.18
CA ALA A 275 -39.36 6.75 17.05
C ALA A 275 -39.14 5.28 17.48
N PRO A 276 -39.93 4.33 16.90
CA PRO A 276 -39.78 2.90 17.20
C PRO A 276 -38.35 2.36 16.97
N SER A 277 -37.64 2.89 15.97
CA SER A 277 -36.24 2.55 15.67
C SER A 277 -35.27 2.86 16.80
N HIS A 278 -35.65 3.74 17.74
CA HIS A 278 -34.85 4.08 18.91
C HIS A 278 -34.75 2.92 19.91
N ASN A 279 -35.73 2.03 19.90
CA ASN A 279 -35.85 0.87 20.79
C ASN A 279 -35.28 -0.41 20.18
N ILE A 280 -34.79 -0.40 18.96
CA ILE A 280 -34.13 -1.55 18.37
C ILE A 280 -32.80 -1.77 19.11
N LYS A 281 -32.84 -2.59 20.12
CA LYS A 281 -31.65 -3.16 20.76
C LYS A 281 -31.26 -4.39 19.95
N VAL A 282 -30.03 -4.43 19.47
CA VAL A 282 -29.49 -5.68 18.94
C VAL A 282 -29.40 -6.64 20.12
N PRO A 283 -30.10 -7.78 20.10
CA PRO A 283 -29.99 -8.74 21.20
C PRO A 283 -28.54 -9.16 21.33
N ILE A 284 -28.01 -9.06 22.52
CA ILE A 284 -26.73 -9.68 22.88
C ILE A 284 -27.14 -11.09 23.26
N PHE A 285 -26.84 -12.06 22.37
CA PHE A 285 -26.97 -13.48 22.68
C PHE A 285 -25.75 -13.96 23.46
#